data_fc80068090a5c3b9573910d86bbb7e72
#
_entry.id   fc80068090a5c3b9573910d86bbb7e72
#
_cell.length_a   1.000
_cell.length_b   1.000
_cell.length_c   1.000
_cell.angle_alpha   90.00
_cell.angle_beta   90.00
_cell.angle_gamma   90.00
#
_symmetry.space_group_name_H-M   'P 1'
#
loop_
_entity.id
_entity.type
_entity.pdbx_description
1 polymer ?
#
loop_
_entity_poly.entity_id
_entity_poly.type
_entity_poly.pdbx_seq_one_letter_code
_entity_poly.pdbx_strand_id
1 'polypeptide(L)'
;SSHAYTEDTQTNWNGIIGRIELQLASSVESKSAETLTGAIPSRSVASPSALQMPDFAKDFHIKGAHFYANGHRIFLRGKHDAAVWPLTGHVEMSVEGWMKYLGTCKEYGINHVRFHSWCPPEAAFVAADSLGIYLQPELPFWGSFDKKDERLMAFLHQEGENILREYGHHPSFRMMALGNELWGDIDKMKEFVDDFRKIAPDKYYTFGSNYYLGYQGIKEGMDYFTTCRIGGEGWGKYNTHTRGSFSFADAYDGGMINHFHPNSTMNFDEACDKAGIPIISHETGQFQTYPDYREMKKYTGVLHPYNFEVFRRRLAAAGMLSQADDFHKASGLWSVKLYKADIEMDLRTRNMAGFQLLDIQDYPGQGSAFVGILDAFMESKGITTPEEWRQWCSPVVPLLEMKKFCFEDGEKIQAKVKVANYGGSSLKGKKLKWHLAAENGLFCMDDGTFSTKDGEVRKNVGDLMAEDEGVLNIFSYDEGLVDVGELNGVFHVQKPTKLLLTLNIEGTEARNSYEFWVYPKKTLEKKGVIIARDLNQEVVKVLEKGGKVLWMPTASSHFVAADNTLSQADNATPYTVGGLFQTDYWNYRMFKTICENN
;
A
#
# COMPACT_ATOMS: atom_id res chain seq x y z
N SER A 1 -21.45 1.96 -15.87
CA SER A 1 -20.86 0.87 -16.65
C SER A 1 -19.85 0.16 -15.77
N SER A 2 -20.06 -1.14 -15.63
CA SER A 2 -19.14 -2.00 -14.90
C SER A 2 -17.78 -2.03 -15.58
N HIS A 3 -16.74 -2.42 -14.88
CA HIS A 3 -15.42 -2.77 -15.43
C HIS A 3 -15.43 -3.71 -16.63
N ALA A 4 -16.60 -4.22 -16.99
CA ALA A 4 -16.66 -5.41 -17.80
C ALA A 4 -16.15 -5.26 -19.24
N TYR A 5 -16.15 -4.10 -19.87
CA TYR A 5 -15.90 -4.03 -21.32
C TYR A 5 -15.45 -2.66 -21.82
N THR A 6 -14.39 -2.09 -21.25
CA THR A 6 -13.71 -0.94 -21.85
C THR A 6 -12.28 -1.32 -22.19
N GLU A 7 -11.62 -0.58 -23.07
CA GLU A 7 -10.19 -0.75 -23.38
C GLU A 7 -9.29 -0.58 -22.15
N ASP A 8 -9.85 -0.04 -21.09
CA ASP A 8 -9.19 0.26 -19.83
C ASP A 8 -9.39 -0.83 -18.79
N THR A 9 -10.09 -1.90 -19.11
CA THR A 9 -10.43 -2.92 -18.12
C THR A 9 -9.36 -3.95 -17.92
N GLN A 10 -9.35 -4.42 -16.71
CA GLN A 10 -8.68 -5.62 -16.26
C GLN A 10 -9.12 -6.81 -17.11
N THR A 11 -8.36 -7.88 -17.09
CA THR A 11 -8.66 -9.10 -17.82
C THR A 11 -10.06 -9.60 -17.48
N ASN A 12 -10.90 -9.71 -18.50
CA ASN A 12 -12.23 -10.30 -18.37
C ASN A 12 -12.22 -11.74 -18.87
N TRP A 13 -12.93 -12.59 -18.20
CA TRP A 13 -13.15 -13.98 -18.61
C TRP A 13 -14.63 -14.32 -18.58
N ASN A 14 -15.01 -15.23 -19.45
CA ASN A 14 -16.34 -15.82 -19.46
C ASN A 14 -16.19 -17.31 -19.18
N GLY A 15 -17.04 -17.83 -18.31
CA GLY A 15 -17.03 -19.25 -18.01
C GLY A 15 -17.68 -19.55 -16.68
N ILE A 16 -17.71 -20.82 -16.34
CA ILE A 16 -18.23 -21.29 -15.06
C ILE A 16 -17.07 -21.33 -14.09
N ILE A 17 -17.13 -20.50 -13.06
CA ILE A 17 -16.10 -20.37 -12.01
C ILE A 17 -16.52 -21.00 -10.69
N GLY A 18 -17.32 -22.05 -10.76
CA GLY A 18 -17.77 -22.77 -9.58
C GLY A 18 -17.87 -24.27 -9.84
N ARG A 19 -18.42 -24.97 -8.86
CA ARG A 19 -18.62 -26.40 -8.94
C ARG A 19 -19.75 -26.72 -9.91
N ILE A 20 -19.55 -27.66 -10.85
CA ILE A 20 -20.60 -28.27 -11.66
C ILE A 20 -20.89 -29.63 -11.10
N GLU A 21 -22.10 -29.84 -10.59
CA GLU A 21 -22.58 -31.14 -10.13
C GLU A 21 -23.70 -31.62 -11.03
N LEU A 22 -23.56 -32.83 -11.57
CA LEU A 22 -24.64 -33.52 -12.25
C LEU A 22 -25.42 -34.35 -11.21
N GLN A 23 -26.61 -33.88 -10.84
CA GLN A 23 -27.53 -34.67 -10.02
C GLN A 23 -28.49 -35.43 -10.92
N LEU A 24 -28.46 -36.76 -10.85
CA LEU A 24 -29.51 -37.57 -11.46
C LEU A 24 -30.81 -37.38 -10.69
N ALA A 25 -31.81 -36.80 -11.33
CA ALA A 25 -33.13 -36.73 -10.73
C ALA A 25 -33.66 -38.17 -10.51
N SER A 26 -33.97 -38.51 -9.28
CA SER A 26 -34.39 -39.86 -8.84
C SER A 26 -35.83 -40.24 -9.23
N SER A 27 -36.33 -39.76 -10.39
CA SER A 27 -37.67 -40.14 -10.86
C SER A 27 -37.78 -40.07 -12.39
N VAL A 28 -37.11 -40.99 -13.08
CA VAL A 28 -37.61 -41.48 -14.37
C VAL A 28 -37.35 -42.97 -14.41
N GLU A 29 -38.39 -43.78 -14.40
CA GLU A 29 -38.26 -45.21 -14.70
C GLU A 29 -37.58 -45.39 -16.03
N SER A 30 -36.33 -45.93 -16.01
CA SER A 30 -35.55 -46.19 -17.18
C SER A 30 -36.03 -47.44 -17.92
N LYS A 31 -36.51 -47.30 -19.11
CA LYS A 31 -36.45 -48.38 -20.10
C LYS A 31 -35.14 -48.19 -20.87
N SER A 32 -34.23 -49.12 -20.68
CA SER A 32 -33.01 -49.46 -21.46
C SER A 32 -32.14 -48.29 -21.93
N ALA A 33 -31.05 -48.03 -21.22
CA ALA A 33 -29.91 -47.30 -21.76
C ALA A 33 -28.74 -48.27 -21.98
N GLU A 34 -28.29 -48.40 -23.20
CA GLU A 34 -27.01 -49.02 -23.54
C GLU A 34 -25.88 -48.21 -22.91
N THR A 35 -24.98 -48.90 -22.26
CA THR A 35 -23.87 -48.36 -21.49
C THR A 35 -22.83 -47.71 -22.38
N LEU A 36 -22.73 -46.40 -22.39
CA LEU A 36 -21.54 -45.68 -22.84
C LEU A 36 -20.52 -45.70 -21.68
N THR A 37 -19.67 -46.72 -21.71
CA THR A 37 -18.50 -46.81 -20.81
C THR A 37 -17.36 -45.96 -21.38
N GLY A 38 -17.43 -44.68 -21.13
CA GLY A 38 -16.28 -43.81 -21.19
C GLY A 38 -15.96 -43.36 -19.74
N ALA A 39 -15.11 -44.07 -19.07
CA ALA A 39 -14.68 -43.70 -17.74
C ALA A 39 -13.88 -42.41 -17.81
N ILE A 40 -14.52 -41.30 -17.51
CA ILE A 40 -13.83 -40.12 -17.01
C ILE A 40 -13.40 -40.51 -15.58
N PRO A 41 -12.10 -40.55 -15.26
CA PRO A 41 -11.70 -40.82 -13.90
C PRO A 41 -12.27 -39.69 -13.03
N SER A 42 -13.28 -40.02 -12.24
CA SER A 42 -13.67 -39.23 -11.10
C SER A 42 -12.48 -39.25 -10.14
N ARG A 43 -11.57 -38.29 -10.24
CA ARG A 43 -10.80 -37.89 -9.08
C ARG A 43 -11.84 -37.31 -8.13
N SER A 44 -12.35 -38.15 -7.24
CA SER A 44 -12.82 -37.70 -5.96
C SER A 44 -11.64 -36.92 -5.38
N VAL A 45 -11.70 -35.60 -5.45
CA VAL A 45 -10.90 -34.78 -4.56
C VAL A 45 -11.42 -35.20 -3.19
N ALA A 46 -10.64 -36.08 -2.52
CA ALA A 46 -10.87 -36.39 -1.14
C ALA A 46 -11.07 -35.03 -0.46
N SER A 47 -12.21 -34.86 0.20
CA SER A 47 -12.38 -33.75 1.14
C SER A 47 -11.07 -33.65 1.88
N PRO A 48 -10.37 -32.50 1.90
CA PRO A 48 -9.09 -32.41 2.57
C PRO A 48 -9.32 -32.99 3.95
N SER A 49 -8.69 -34.15 4.22
CA SER A 49 -8.73 -34.78 5.51
C SER A 49 -8.35 -33.68 6.47
N ALA A 50 -9.28 -33.32 7.40
CA ALA A 50 -9.18 -32.28 8.39
C ALA A 50 -7.72 -31.88 8.69
N LEU A 51 -7.12 -31.07 7.82
CA LEU A 51 -6.03 -30.21 8.19
C LEU A 51 -6.60 -29.47 9.40
N GLN A 52 -5.99 -29.68 10.56
CA GLN A 52 -6.34 -28.93 11.76
C GLN A 52 -6.28 -27.47 11.33
N MET A 53 -7.46 -26.90 11.01
CA MET A 53 -7.56 -25.49 10.65
C MET A 53 -7.02 -24.75 11.86
N PRO A 54 -5.99 -23.90 11.68
CA PRO A 54 -5.53 -23.07 12.78
C PRO A 54 -6.75 -22.40 13.38
N ASP A 55 -6.74 -22.07 14.69
CA ASP A 55 -7.81 -21.37 15.38
C ASP A 55 -8.06 -19.96 14.82
N PHE A 56 -7.90 -19.86 13.51
CA PHE A 56 -7.98 -18.67 12.70
C PHE A 56 -9.40 -18.12 12.75
N ALA A 57 -9.51 -16.92 13.25
CA ALA A 57 -10.71 -16.09 13.22
C ALA A 57 -11.98 -16.69 13.87
N LYS A 58 -11.87 -17.62 14.82
CA LYS A 58 -13.04 -18.10 15.58
C LYS A 58 -13.75 -16.97 16.32
N ASP A 59 -13.00 -15.97 16.78
CA ASP A 59 -13.48 -14.78 17.47
C ASP A 59 -12.99 -13.51 16.72
N PHE A 60 -13.51 -13.29 15.50
CA PHE A 60 -13.25 -12.05 14.76
C PHE A 60 -14.38 -11.05 15.05
N HIS A 61 -14.04 -9.91 15.66
CA HIS A 61 -15.03 -8.88 15.98
C HIS A 61 -14.46 -7.46 15.92
N ILE A 62 -15.38 -6.48 15.88
CA ILE A 62 -15.08 -5.05 15.95
C ILE A 62 -15.35 -4.54 17.38
N LYS A 63 -14.39 -3.76 17.90
CA LYS A 63 -14.59 -2.99 19.13
C LYS A 63 -14.04 -1.58 18.93
N GLY A 64 -14.96 -0.60 18.88
CA GLY A 64 -14.62 0.78 18.54
C GLY A 64 -13.97 0.87 17.15
N ALA A 65 -12.84 1.52 17.06
CA ALA A 65 -12.12 1.72 15.80
C ALA A 65 -11.19 0.54 15.40
N HIS A 66 -11.35 -0.64 15.99
CA HIS A 66 -10.37 -1.72 15.82
C HIS A 66 -11.00 -3.08 15.55
N PHE A 67 -10.29 -3.88 14.76
CA PHE A 67 -10.56 -5.30 14.62
C PHE A 67 -9.83 -6.12 15.69
N TYR A 68 -10.49 -7.16 16.13
CA TYR A 68 -9.96 -8.15 17.08
C TYR A 68 -10.11 -9.55 16.51
N ALA A 69 -9.13 -10.39 16.77
CA ALA A 69 -9.20 -11.82 16.48
C ALA A 69 -8.61 -12.61 17.65
N ASN A 70 -9.34 -13.61 18.12
CA ASN A 70 -8.95 -14.46 19.26
C ASN A 70 -8.56 -13.65 20.51
N GLY A 71 -9.30 -12.58 20.79
CA GLY A 71 -9.10 -11.70 21.93
C GLY A 71 -7.98 -10.66 21.78
N HIS A 72 -7.26 -10.65 20.65
CA HIS A 72 -6.17 -9.71 20.39
C HIS A 72 -6.53 -8.68 19.33
N ARG A 73 -6.06 -7.45 19.52
CA ARG A 73 -6.17 -6.40 18.52
C ARG A 73 -5.30 -6.76 17.31
N ILE A 74 -5.88 -6.74 16.13
CA ILE A 74 -5.17 -6.98 14.87
C ILE A 74 -5.13 -5.73 14.01
N PHE A 75 -4.15 -5.68 13.10
CA PHE A 75 -4.02 -4.68 12.06
C PHE A 75 -4.04 -5.38 10.70
N LEU A 76 -4.94 -4.97 9.81
CA LEU A 76 -5.07 -5.56 8.49
C LEU A 76 -3.99 -5.00 7.56
N ARG A 77 -3.03 -5.81 7.21
CA ARG A 77 -2.00 -5.51 6.22
C ARG A 77 -2.45 -6.11 4.89
N GLY A 78 -3.20 -5.30 4.16
CA GLY A 78 -3.92 -5.76 2.99
C GLY A 78 -3.24 -5.43 1.67
N LYS A 79 -3.66 -6.16 0.65
CA LYS A 79 -3.46 -5.83 -0.76
C LYS A 79 -4.80 -5.79 -1.48
N HIS A 80 -4.87 -5.04 -2.55
CA HIS A 80 -5.93 -5.14 -3.53
C HIS A 80 -5.64 -6.30 -4.51
N ASP A 81 -6.66 -6.87 -5.12
CA ASP A 81 -6.54 -7.89 -6.15
C ASP A 81 -7.34 -7.51 -7.39
N ALA A 82 -6.64 -7.37 -8.51
CA ALA A 82 -7.19 -6.95 -9.81
C ALA A 82 -7.40 -8.13 -10.78
N ALA A 83 -7.44 -9.35 -10.28
CA ALA A 83 -7.63 -10.57 -11.09
C ALA A 83 -6.57 -10.75 -12.20
N VAL A 84 -5.30 -10.67 -11.85
CA VAL A 84 -4.18 -10.70 -12.80
C VAL A 84 -3.66 -12.10 -13.03
N TRP A 85 -3.93 -12.66 -14.20
CA TRP A 85 -3.53 -14.02 -14.60
C TRP A 85 -3.00 -14.02 -16.04
N PRO A 86 -1.75 -13.54 -16.30
CA PRO A 86 -1.25 -13.27 -17.65
C PRO A 86 -1.14 -14.52 -18.53
N LEU A 87 -0.89 -15.69 -17.96
CA LEU A 87 -0.69 -16.91 -18.73
C LEU A 87 -2.01 -17.51 -19.22
N THR A 88 -3.03 -17.50 -18.39
CA THR A 88 -4.30 -18.15 -18.64
C THR A 88 -5.38 -17.20 -19.14
N GLY A 89 -5.30 -15.92 -18.80
CA GLY A 89 -6.36 -14.93 -19.05
C GLY A 89 -7.64 -15.19 -18.24
N HIS A 90 -7.60 -16.12 -17.30
CA HIS A 90 -8.68 -16.41 -16.37
C HIS A 90 -8.13 -16.71 -14.98
N VAL A 91 -8.98 -16.56 -13.97
CA VAL A 91 -8.63 -16.78 -12.57
C VAL A 91 -8.17 -18.22 -12.32
N GLU A 92 -7.25 -18.39 -11.39
CA GLU A 92 -6.84 -19.71 -10.89
C GLU A 92 -8.03 -20.41 -10.20
N MET A 93 -8.27 -21.66 -10.56
CA MET A 93 -9.39 -22.46 -10.04
C MET A 93 -8.95 -23.55 -9.06
N SER A 94 -7.66 -23.79 -8.92
CA SER A 94 -7.12 -24.82 -8.03
C SER A 94 -6.74 -24.26 -6.66
N VAL A 95 -6.95 -25.05 -5.62
CA VAL A 95 -6.47 -24.71 -4.26
C VAL A 95 -4.96 -24.58 -4.22
N GLU A 96 -4.23 -25.45 -4.96
CA GLU A 96 -2.77 -25.40 -5.04
C GLU A 96 -2.26 -24.07 -5.62
N GLY A 97 -2.87 -23.57 -6.69
CA GLY A 97 -2.50 -22.28 -7.27
C GLY A 97 -2.78 -21.11 -6.32
N TRP A 98 -3.91 -21.12 -5.64
CA TRP A 98 -4.22 -20.11 -4.62
C TRP A 98 -3.34 -20.21 -3.37
N MET A 99 -2.95 -21.42 -2.95
CA MET A 99 -1.95 -21.61 -1.88
C MET A 99 -0.61 -20.98 -2.24
N LYS A 100 -0.17 -21.11 -3.49
CA LYS A 100 1.04 -20.44 -3.98
C LYS A 100 0.87 -18.92 -3.98
N TYR A 101 -0.21 -18.41 -4.56
CA TYR A 101 -0.49 -16.98 -4.67
C TYR A 101 -0.59 -16.29 -3.29
N LEU A 102 -1.47 -16.78 -2.43
CA LEU A 102 -1.66 -16.25 -1.08
C LEU A 102 -0.47 -16.56 -0.16
N GLY A 103 0.25 -17.66 -0.41
CA GLY A 103 1.51 -17.98 0.27
C GLY A 103 2.58 -16.92 0.03
N THR A 104 2.74 -16.47 -1.21
CA THR A 104 3.62 -15.34 -1.54
C THR A 104 3.16 -14.06 -0.83
N CYS A 105 1.86 -13.75 -0.82
CA CYS A 105 1.34 -12.61 -0.07
C CYS A 105 1.74 -12.68 1.42
N LYS A 106 1.56 -13.85 2.04
CA LYS A 106 1.90 -14.08 3.45
C LYS A 106 3.40 -13.95 3.72
N GLU A 107 4.24 -14.38 2.80
CA GLU A 107 5.69 -14.24 2.88
C GLU A 107 6.11 -12.78 2.99
N TYR A 108 5.41 -11.88 2.29
CA TYR A 108 5.57 -10.43 2.39
C TYR A 108 4.76 -9.78 3.53
N GLY A 109 4.21 -10.56 4.46
CA GLY A 109 3.54 -10.07 5.66
C GLY A 109 2.08 -9.66 5.47
N ILE A 110 1.49 -9.90 4.30
CA ILE A 110 0.07 -9.63 4.02
C ILE A 110 -0.80 -10.64 4.79
N ASN A 111 -1.84 -10.15 5.45
CA ASN A 111 -2.84 -10.95 6.15
C ASN A 111 -4.28 -10.67 5.71
N HIS A 112 -4.45 -9.85 4.68
CA HIS A 112 -5.75 -9.42 4.17
C HIS A 112 -5.70 -9.22 2.65
N VAL A 113 -6.76 -9.64 1.93
CA VAL A 113 -6.91 -9.39 0.50
C VAL A 113 -8.29 -8.83 0.21
N ARG A 114 -8.34 -7.69 -0.46
CA ARG A 114 -9.52 -7.08 -1.04
C ARG A 114 -9.61 -7.44 -2.51
N PHE A 115 -10.71 -8.03 -2.94
CA PHE A 115 -10.97 -8.35 -4.35
C PHE A 115 -11.76 -7.20 -4.98
N HIS A 116 -11.05 -6.41 -5.79
CA HIS A 116 -11.57 -5.18 -6.39
C HIS A 116 -12.69 -5.47 -7.41
N SER A 117 -13.93 -5.20 -7.01
CA SER A 117 -15.13 -5.40 -7.85
C SER A 117 -15.31 -6.84 -8.36
N TRP A 118 -14.91 -7.84 -7.57
CA TRP A 118 -15.14 -9.24 -7.90
C TRP A 118 -15.11 -10.15 -6.66
N CYS A 119 -15.56 -11.39 -6.83
CA CYS A 119 -15.49 -12.43 -5.81
C CYS A 119 -14.65 -13.59 -6.36
N PRO A 120 -13.62 -14.08 -5.64
CA PRO A 120 -12.79 -15.18 -6.08
C PRO A 120 -13.54 -16.52 -5.96
N PRO A 121 -13.04 -17.61 -6.62
CA PRO A 121 -13.63 -18.93 -6.50
C PRO A 121 -13.38 -19.56 -5.11
N GLU A 122 -14.13 -20.62 -4.78
CA GLU A 122 -14.02 -21.39 -3.53
C GLU A 122 -12.56 -21.75 -3.18
N ALA A 123 -11.74 -22.07 -4.19
CA ALA A 123 -10.33 -22.41 -4.01
C ALA A 123 -9.53 -21.32 -3.28
N ALA A 124 -9.85 -20.05 -3.51
CA ALA A 124 -9.21 -18.92 -2.83
C ALA A 124 -9.57 -18.90 -1.33
N PHE A 125 -10.85 -19.13 -1.00
CA PHE A 125 -11.29 -19.19 0.39
C PHE A 125 -10.66 -20.36 1.13
N VAL A 126 -10.62 -21.55 0.54
CA VAL A 126 -9.95 -22.73 1.12
C VAL A 126 -8.47 -22.46 1.40
N ALA A 127 -7.77 -21.86 0.45
CA ALA A 127 -6.38 -21.49 0.62
C ALA A 127 -6.19 -20.43 1.71
N ALA A 128 -7.05 -19.40 1.73
CA ALA A 128 -7.03 -18.33 2.73
C ALA A 128 -7.32 -18.86 4.14
N ASP A 129 -8.28 -19.76 4.30
CA ASP A 129 -8.57 -20.46 5.54
C ASP A 129 -7.34 -21.19 6.08
N SER A 130 -6.62 -21.88 5.19
CA SER A 130 -5.42 -22.63 5.55
C SER A 130 -4.23 -21.74 5.92
N LEU A 131 -4.11 -20.58 5.26
CA LEU A 131 -2.99 -19.64 5.44
C LEU A 131 -3.24 -18.60 6.53
N GLY A 132 -4.47 -18.43 6.99
CA GLY A 132 -4.83 -17.40 7.94
C GLY A 132 -4.86 -15.99 7.34
N ILE A 133 -5.47 -15.84 6.17
CA ILE A 133 -5.61 -14.57 5.45
C ILE A 133 -7.11 -14.18 5.42
N TYR A 134 -7.42 -12.95 5.82
CA TYR A 134 -8.79 -12.41 5.77
C TYR A 134 -9.14 -11.94 4.37
N LEU A 135 -10.30 -12.31 3.86
CA LEU A 135 -10.77 -11.95 2.54
C LEU A 135 -11.93 -10.96 2.61
N GLN A 136 -11.91 -10.01 1.66
CA GLN A 136 -12.97 -9.05 1.38
C GLN A 136 -13.35 -9.14 -0.10
N PRO A 137 -14.27 -10.01 -0.49
CA PRO A 137 -14.88 -9.94 -1.81
C PRO A 137 -15.78 -8.69 -1.93
N GLU A 138 -15.96 -8.24 -3.17
CA GLU A 138 -16.84 -7.13 -3.52
C GLU A 138 -17.89 -7.59 -4.55
N LEU A 139 -19.03 -6.92 -4.59
CA LEU A 139 -19.94 -7.05 -5.73
C LEU A 139 -19.23 -6.61 -7.02
N PRO A 140 -19.54 -7.19 -8.17
CA PRO A 140 -18.91 -6.86 -9.46
C PRO A 140 -19.38 -5.50 -9.98
N PHE A 141 -19.11 -4.44 -9.19
CA PHE A 141 -19.64 -3.13 -9.47
C PHE A 141 -18.69 -1.98 -9.11
N TRP A 142 -18.59 -1.04 -10.04
CA TRP A 142 -17.98 0.27 -9.88
C TRP A 142 -18.84 1.30 -10.61
N GLY A 143 -19.57 2.12 -9.87
CA GLY A 143 -20.53 3.03 -10.52
C GLY A 143 -21.53 3.67 -9.56
N SER A 144 -22.61 4.21 -10.14
CA SER A 144 -23.72 4.81 -9.41
C SER A 144 -24.68 3.75 -8.90
N PHE A 145 -24.87 3.71 -7.59
CA PHE A 145 -25.94 2.92 -6.96
C PHE A 145 -27.26 3.65 -7.18
N ASP A 146 -27.93 3.38 -8.31
CA ASP A 146 -29.16 4.07 -8.70
C ASP A 146 -30.38 3.18 -8.50
N LYS A 147 -31.20 3.52 -7.49
CA LYS A 147 -32.44 2.78 -7.20
C LYS A 147 -33.44 2.76 -8.35
N LYS A 148 -33.32 3.62 -9.35
CA LYS A 148 -34.16 3.63 -10.54
C LYS A 148 -33.76 2.55 -11.54
N ASP A 149 -32.52 2.07 -11.49
CA ASP A 149 -32.08 0.90 -12.28
C ASP A 149 -32.44 -0.39 -11.51
N GLU A 150 -33.74 -0.70 -11.48
CA GLU A 150 -34.26 -1.86 -10.75
C GLU A 150 -33.61 -3.16 -11.20
N ARG A 151 -33.28 -3.28 -12.50
CA ARG A 151 -32.67 -4.50 -13.04
C ARG A 151 -31.24 -4.70 -12.53
N LEU A 152 -30.44 -3.64 -12.52
CA LEU A 152 -29.09 -3.69 -11.99
C LEU A 152 -29.11 -3.93 -10.48
N MET A 153 -29.97 -3.22 -9.76
CA MET A 153 -30.08 -3.40 -8.32
C MET A 153 -30.52 -4.82 -7.95
N ALA A 154 -31.50 -5.40 -8.65
CA ALA A 154 -31.91 -6.78 -8.43
C ALA A 154 -30.79 -7.78 -8.74
N PHE A 155 -30.00 -7.55 -9.80
CA PHE A 155 -28.85 -8.40 -10.14
C PHE A 155 -27.76 -8.32 -9.04
N LEU A 156 -27.38 -7.13 -8.63
CA LEU A 156 -26.32 -6.94 -7.60
C LEU A 156 -26.76 -7.51 -6.24
N HIS A 157 -28.02 -7.34 -5.90
CA HIS A 157 -28.58 -7.91 -4.66
C HIS A 157 -28.52 -9.44 -4.68
N GLN A 158 -29.01 -10.06 -5.77
CA GLN A 158 -28.98 -11.52 -5.92
C GLN A 158 -27.54 -12.06 -5.91
N GLU A 159 -26.61 -11.35 -6.57
CA GLU A 159 -25.20 -11.75 -6.60
C GLU A 159 -24.58 -11.70 -5.20
N GLY A 160 -24.88 -10.66 -4.42
CA GLY A 160 -24.44 -10.57 -3.02
C GLY A 160 -25.00 -11.70 -2.16
N GLU A 161 -26.29 -12.03 -2.32
CA GLU A 161 -26.87 -13.20 -1.65
C GLU A 161 -26.18 -14.50 -2.05
N ASN A 162 -25.89 -14.70 -3.33
CA ASN A 162 -25.21 -15.89 -3.82
C ASN A 162 -23.82 -16.02 -3.21
N ILE A 163 -23.01 -14.94 -3.20
CA ILE A 163 -21.69 -14.90 -2.59
C ILE A 163 -21.75 -15.30 -1.11
N LEU A 164 -22.70 -14.74 -0.37
CA LEU A 164 -22.84 -15.00 1.06
C LEU A 164 -23.31 -16.42 1.35
N ARG A 165 -24.25 -16.96 0.58
CA ARG A 165 -24.77 -18.32 0.74
C ARG A 165 -23.73 -19.37 0.37
N GLU A 166 -22.97 -19.13 -0.70
CA GLU A 166 -21.97 -20.07 -1.21
C GLU A 166 -20.71 -20.07 -0.35
N TYR A 167 -20.16 -18.89 -0.03
CA TYR A 167 -18.85 -18.77 0.61
C TYR A 167 -18.90 -18.26 2.05
N GLY A 168 -20.05 -17.86 2.57
CA GLY A 168 -20.18 -17.28 3.90
C GLY A 168 -19.75 -18.21 5.05
N HIS A 169 -19.66 -19.52 4.81
CA HIS A 169 -19.21 -20.51 5.80
C HIS A 169 -17.68 -20.50 6.02
N HIS A 170 -16.89 -19.89 5.11
CA HIS A 170 -15.44 -19.82 5.24
C HIS A 170 -14.99 -18.86 6.34
N PRO A 171 -14.13 -19.29 7.27
CA PRO A 171 -13.62 -18.43 8.34
C PRO A 171 -12.77 -17.25 7.84
N SER A 172 -12.15 -17.35 6.66
CA SER A 172 -11.42 -16.24 6.02
C SER A 172 -12.34 -15.14 5.50
N PHE A 173 -13.58 -15.45 5.13
CA PHE A 173 -14.54 -14.47 4.64
C PHE A 173 -15.14 -13.69 5.81
N ARG A 174 -14.56 -12.57 6.19
CA ARG A 174 -15.03 -11.74 7.33
C ARG A 174 -15.58 -10.39 6.92
N MET A 175 -15.27 -9.92 5.74
CA MET A 175 -15.56 -8.56 5.28
C MET A 175 -16.16 -8.58 3.89
N MET A 176 -17.12 -7.69 3.59
CA MET A 176 -17.73 -7.55 2.27
C MET A 176 -18.03 -6.09 1.96
N ALA A 177 -17.81 -5.67 0.72
CA ALA A 177 -18.18 -4.36 0.22
C ALA A 177 -19.13 -4.47 -0.99
N LEU A 178 -19.96 -3.43 -1.20
CA LEU A 178 -20.90 -3.38 -2.33
C LEU A 178 -20.23 -3.03 -3.67
N GLY A 179 -18.92 -2.83 -3.66
CA GLY A 179 -18.13 -2.55 -4.86
C GLY A 179 -17.08 -1.46 -4.63
N ASN A 180 -16.41 -1.05 -5.71
CA ASN A 180 -15.35 -0.05 -5.67
C ASN A 180 -15.90 1.37 -5.89
N GLU A 181 -15.41 2.34 -5.12
CA GLU A 181 -15.57 3.79 -5.33
C GLU A 181 -16.99 4.22 -5.76
N LEU A 182 -17.97 3.71 -5.05
CA LEU A 182 -19.37 3.89 -5.39
C LEU A 182 -19.87 5.31 -5.10
N TRP A 183 -20.93 5.69 -5.80
CA TRP A 183 -21.74 6.87 -5.53
C TRP A 183 -23.23 6.55 -5.73
N GLY A 184 -24.13 7.52 -5.46
CA GLY A 184 -25.56 7.38 -5.69
C GLY A 184 -26.38 7.26 -4.41
N ASP A 185 -27.31 6.33 -4.37
CA ASP A 185 -28.34 6.24 -3.32
C ASP A 185 -27.82 5.51 -2.08
N ILE A 186 -27.52 6.28 -1.04
CA ILE A 186 -27.01 5.77 0.25
C ILE A 186 -28.04 4.88 0.97
N ASP A 187 -29.33 5.22 0.88
CA ASP A 187 -30.39 4.43 1.52
C ASP A 187 -30.51 3.05 0.86
N LYS A 188 -30.29 2.99 -0.47
CA LYS A 188 -30.28 1.71 -1.18
C LYS A 188 -29.06 0.86 -0.85
N MET A 189 -27.88 1.48 -0.66
CA MET A 189 -26.69 0.78 -0.16
C MET A 189 -26.92 0.20 1.24
N LYS A 190 -27.56 0.99 2.11
CA LYS A 190 -27.92 0.54 3.46
C LYS A 190 -28.90 -0.63 3.43
N GLU A 191 -29.93 -0.57 2.58
CA GLU A 191 -30.89 -1.67 2.39
C GLU A 191 -30.17 -2.98 2.03
N PHE A 192 -29.22 -2.95 1.08
CA PHE A 192 -28.43 -4.12 0.71
C PHE A 192 -27.63 -4.69 1.88
N VAL A 193 -26.92 -3.83 2.59
CA VAL A 193 -26.15 -4.25 3.77
C VAL A 193 -27.04 -4.83 4.86
N ASP A 194 -28.20 -4.24 5.12
CA ASP A 194 -29.14 -4.73 6.12
C ASP A 194 -29.70 -6.11 5.74
N ASP A 195 -29.95 -6.36 4.45
CA ASP A 195 -30.40 -7.67 3.96
C ASP A 195 -29.28 -8.71 3.99
N PHE A 196 -28.07 -8.36 3.58
CA PHE A 196 -26.91 -9.25 3.65
C PHE A 196 -26.55 -9.64 5.08
N ARG A 197 -26.71 -8.71 6.04
CA ARG A 197 -26.49 -8.97 7.46
C ARG A 197 -27.51 -9.98 8.04
N LYS A 198 -28.71 -10.09 7.48
CA LYS A 198 -29.68 -11.13 7.84
C LYS A 198 -29.24 -12.53 7.38
N ILE A 199 -28.51 -12.60 6.25
CA ILE A 199 -28.00 -13.86 5.68
C ILE A 199 -26.75 -14.31 6.40
N ALA A 200 -25.80 -13.41 6.62
CA ALA A 200 -24.52 -13.68 7.25
C ALA A 200 -24.19 -12.65 8.33
N PRO A 201 -24.77 -12.80 9.54
CA PRO A 201 -24.66 -11.83 10.63
C PRO A 201 -23.27 -11.79 11.28
N ASP A 202 -22.40 -12.75 10.98
CA ASP A 202 -21.03 -12.85 11.47
C ASP A 202 -20.02 -12.14 10.56
N LYS A 203 -20.48 -11.48 9.50
CA LYS A 203 -19.67 -10.70 8.57
C LYS A 203 -19.80 -9.21 8.86
N TYR A 204 -18.80 -8.45 8.43
CA TYR A 204 -18.78 -6.99 8.50
C TYR A 204 -18.91 -6.39 7.11
N TYR A 205 -19.68 -5.33 7.02
CA TYR A 205 -20.09 -4.75 5.75
C TYR A 205 -19.69 -3.28 5.66
N THR A 206 -19.30 -2.86 4.44
CA THR A 206 -19.16 -1.46 4.08
C THR A 206 -19.86 -1.19 2.74
N PHE A 207 -20.23 0.06 2.49
CA PHE A 207 -20.94 0.40 1.24
C PHE A 207 -20.02 0.34 0.02
N GLY A 208 -18.78 0.66 0.21
CA GLY A 208 -17.77 0.66 -0.84
C GLY A 208 -16.54 1.41 -0.34
N SER A 209 -15.58 1.59 -1.21
CA SER A 209 -14.36 2.29 -0.86
C SER A 209 -14.35 3.71 -1.46
N ASN A 210 -13.64 4.60 -0.79
CA ASN A 210 -13.21 5.93 -1.20
C ASN A 210 -14.10 6.74 -2.18
N TYR A 211 -13.50 7.64 -2.94
CA TYR A 211 -14.03 8.58 -3.92
C TYR A 211 -15.24 9.37 -3.35
N TYR A 212 -16.41 9.30 -3.96
CA TYR A 212 -17.58 10.07 -3.47
C TYR A 212 -17.99 9.71 -2.04
N LEU A 213 -17.90 8.43 -1.66
CA LEU A 213 -18.17 8.00 -0.29
C LEU A 213 -17.15 8.60 0.69
N GLY A 214 -15.87 8.69 0.29
CA GLY A 214 -14.83 9.35 1.08
C GLY A 214 -15.18 10.80 1.40
N TYR A 215 -15.61 11.59 0.41
CA TYR A 215 -16.06 12.97 0.60
C TYR A 215 -17.31 13.07 1.50
N GLN A 216 -18.23 12.13 1.37
CA GLN A 216 -19.44 12.12 2.19
C GLN A 216 -19.19 11.65 3.63
N GLY A 217 -18.08 10.94 3.87
CA GLY A 217 -17.73 10.37 5.16
C GLY A 217 -18.58 9.15 5.54
N ILE A 218 -18.43 8.73 6.80
CA ILE A 218 -19.08 7.54 7.36
C ILE A 218 -20.59 7.68 7.31
N LYS A 219 -21.27 6.58 6.95
CA LYS A 219 -22.73 6.47 6.90
C LYS A 219 -23.24 5.38 7.83
N GLU A 220 -24.45 5.56 8.32
CA GLU A 220 -25.15 4.54 9.10
C GLU A 220 -25.30 3.26 8.27
N GLY A 221 -24.97 2.11 8.88
CA GLY A 221 -24.96 0.80 8.25
C GLY A 221 -23.57 0.28 7.88
N MET A 222 -22.54 1.14 7.83
CA MET A 222 -21.16 0.71 7.68
C MET A 222 -20.61 0.19 9.02
N ASP A 223 -20.02 -1.01 9.00
CA ASP A 223 -19.30 -1.56 10.15
C ASP A 223 -17.84 -1.11 10.18
N TYR A 224 -17.26 -0.85 9.03
CA TYR A 224 -15.90 -0.31 8.82
C TYR A 224 -15.89 0.57 7.56
N PHE A 225 -14.82 1.32 7.35
CA PHE A 225 -14.70 2.15 6.16
C PHE A 225 -13.32 2.04 5.53
N THR A 226 -13.27 1.61 4.27
CA THR A 226 -12.07 1.63 3.44
C THR A 226 -12.05 2.93 2.64
N THR A 227 -11.09 3.83 2.89
CA THR A 227 -11.14 5.17 2.30
C THR A 227 -9.77 5.84 2.26
N CYS A 228 -9.62 6.84 1.37
CA CYS A 228 -8.48 7.77 1.35
C CYS A 228 -8.75 9.02 2.19
N ARG A 229 -10.02 9.25 2.59
CA ARG A 229 -10.44 10.40 3.40
C ARG A 229 -11.74 10.14 4.12
N ILE A 230 -11.96 10.87 5.20
CA ILE A 230 -13.18 10.82 6.00
C ILE A 230 -13.86 12.20 5.94
N GLY A 231 -14.71 12.40 4.92
CA GLY A 231 -15.37 13.68 4.70
C GLY A 231 -14.41 14.80 4.30
N GLY A 232 -14.86 16.04 4.44
CA GLY A 232 -14.06 17.22 4.14
C GLY A 232 -14.25 17.71 2.72
N GLU A 233 -14.03 19.01 2.55
CA GLU A 233 -14.16 19.72 1.28
C GLU A 233 -12.80 20.18 0.78
N GLY A 234 -12.60 20.06 -0.52
CA GLY A 234 -11.48 20.69 -1.24
C GLY A 234 -10.14 19.96 -1.13
N TRP A 235 -9.31 20.27 -2.09
CA TRP A 235 -7.94 19.80 -2.22
C TRP A 235 -7.00 20.51 -1.24
N GLY A 236 -5.92 19.81 -0.85
CA GLY A 236 -4.90 20.40 0.02
C GLY A 236 -5.26 20.48 1.51
N LYS A 237 -6.37 19.89 1.94
CA LYS A 237 -6.73 19.76 3.35
C LYS A 237 -6.45 18.34 3.83
N TYR A 238 -5.28 18.11 4.36
CA TYR A 238 -4.79 16.77 4.72
C TYR A 238 -5.34 16.22 6.04
N ASN A 239 -6.04 17.04 6.83
CA ASN A 239 -6.60 16.63 8.12
C ASN A 239 -7.80 15.66 8.04
N THR A 240 -8.26 15.35 6.84
CA THR A 240 -9.31 14.34 6.59
C THR A 240 -8.76 13.11 5.90
N HIS A 241 -7.48 13.12 5.50
CA HIS A 241 -6.86 12.05 4.74
C HIS A 241 -6.53 10.85 5.63
N THR A 242 -6.57 9.68 5.01
CA THR A 242 -6.24 8.37 5.60
C THR A 242 -5.27 7.59 4.73
N ARG A 243 -4.60 8.28 3.81
CA ARG A 243 -3.55 7.78 2.94
C ARG A 243 -2.53 8.88 2.68
N GLY A 244 -1.23 8.56 2.73
CA GLY A 244 -0.14 9.51 2.50
C GLY A 244 0.21 9.69 1.04
N SER A 245 -0.07 8.68 0.22
CA SER A 245 0.20 8.69 -1.22
C SER A 245 -0.83 9.50 -2.02
N PHE A 246 -0.40 9.89 -3.20
CA PHE A 246 -1.25 10.57 -4.17
C PHE A 246 -2.31 9.61 -4.74
N SER A 247 -3.54 10.10 -4.86
CA SER A 247 -4.47 9.65 -5.88
C SER A 247 -5.10 10.86 -6.57
N PHE A 248 -5.47 10.69 -7.81
CA PHE A 248 -6.14 11.74 -8.59
C PHE A 248 -7.38 12.31 -7.87
N ALA A 249 -8.08 11.46 -7.13
CA ALA A 249 -9.27 11.85 -6.38
C ALA A 249 -8.96 12.58 -5.06
N ASP A 250 -7.74 12.48 -4.53
CA ASP A 250 -7.40 13.00 -3.21
C ASP A 250 -6.54 14.25 -3.24
N ALA A 251 -5.49 14.27 -4.04
CA ALA A 251 -4.56 15.37 -4.10
C ALA A 251 -3.79 15.42 -5.44
N TYR A 252 -3.94 16.51 -6.18
CA TYR A 252 -3.21 16.70 -7.45
C TYR A 252 -1.71 16.97 -7.26
N ASP A 253 -1.28 17.30 -6.06
CA ASP A 253 0.11 17.62 -5.72
C ASP A 253 0.95 16.40 -5.29
N GLY A 254 0.39 15.19 -5.37
CA GLY A 254 1.06 13.95 -4.98
C GLY A 254 0.84 13.53 -3.53
N GLY A 255 -0.11 14.16 -2.84
CA GLY A 255 -0.48 13.85 -1.47
C GLY A 255 0.56 14.29 -0.43
N MET A 256 0.37 13.82 0.80
CA MET A 256 1.20 14.24 1.95
C MET A 256 2.68 13.92 1.76
N ILE A 257 3.00 12.77 1.18
CA ILE A 257 4.39 12.33 0.99
C ILE A 257 5.18 13.27 0.08
N ASN A 258 4.54 13.82 -0.95
CA ASN A 258 5.18 14.77 -1.87
C ASN A 258 5.06 16.23 -1.43
N HIS A 259 4.03 16.55 -0.65
CA HIS A 259 3.74 17.91 -0.26
C HIS A 259 4.57 18.37 0.94
N PHE A 260 4.76 17.50 1.92
CA PHE A 260 5.53 17.82 3.11
C PHE A 260 7.01 17.45 2.95
N HIS A 261 7.87 18.19 3.65
CA HIS A 261 9.26 17.82 3.78
C HIS A 261 9.38 16.40 4.36
N PRO A 262 10.24 15.52 3.80
CA PRO A 262 10.39 14.15 4.28
C PRO A 262 10.64 14.08 5.78
N ASN A 263 9.78 13.34 6.48
CA ASN A 263 9.84 13.12 7.91
C ASN A 263 9.13 11.80 8.27
N SER A 264 9.27 11.33 9.48
CA SER A 264 8.57 10.15 10.00
C SER A 264 7.66 10.46 11.19
N THR A 265 7.10 11.68 11.25
CA THR A 265 6.15 12.08 12.30
C THR A 265 4.71 12.15 11.81
N MET A 266 4.49 12.08 10.50
CA MET A 266 3.15 12.15 9.91
C MET A 266 2.31 10.93 10.30
N ASN A 267 1.02 11.18 10.55
CA ASN A 267 -0.01 10.19 10.85
C ASN A 267 -1.40 10.74 10.46
N PHE A 268 -2.43 9.95 10.64
CA PHE A 268 -3.82 10.29 10.33
C PHE A 268 -4.72 10.36 11.58
N ASP A 269 -4.16 10.59 12.77
CA ASP A 269 -4.91 10.64 14.04
C ASP A 269 -6.10 11.61 13.93
N GLU A 270 -5.90 12.81 13.34
CA GLU A 270 -6.97 13.82 13.25
C GLU A 270 -8.20 13.35 12.46
N ALA A 271 -8.00 12.56 11.40
CA ALA A 271 -9.07 11.97 10.62
C ALA A 271 -9.71 10.77 11.35
N CYS A 272 -8.89 9.88 11.90
CA CYS A 272 -9.33 8.60 12.42
C CYS A 272 -9.95 8.69 13.82
N ASP A 273 -9.54 9.64 14.67
CA ASP A 273 -10.04 9.79 16.05
C ASP A 273 -11.55 10.10 16.09
N LYS A 274 -12.10 10.66 15.02
CA LYS A 274 -13.52 11.02 14.92
C LYS A 274 -14.38 9.93 14.30
N ALA A 275 -13.77 8.86 13.79
CA ALA A 275 -14.46 7.86 12.98
C ALA A 275 -15.38 6.95 13.81
N GLY A 276 -14.93 6.48 14.96
CA GLY A 276 -15.68 5.58 15.84
C GLY A 276 -15.84 4.14 15.33
N ILE A 277 -15.44 3.86 14.09
CA ILE A 277 -15.43 2.55 13.43
C ILE A 277 -14.03 2.29 12.83
N PRO A 278 -13.67 1.03 12.52
CA PRO A 278 -12.39 0.73 11.89
C PRO A 278 -12.20 1.45 10.54
N ILE A 279 -11.06 2.11 10.37
CA ILE A 279 -10.66 2.74 9.13
C ILE A 279 -9.52 1.94 8.50
N ILE A 280 -9.66 1.66 7.21
CA ILE A 280 -8.65 1.00 6.40
C ILE A 280 -8.22 1.97 5.30
N SER A 281 -6.93 2.25 5.20
CA SER A 281 -6.37 3.06 4.11
C SER A 281 -6.61 2.37 2.77
N HIS A 282 -7.31 3.06 1.86
CA HIS A 282 -7.74 2.51 0.57
C HIS A 282 -6.65 2.69 -0.48
N GLU A 283 -6.33 1.61 -1.20
CA GLU A 283 -5.40 1.60 -2.33
C GLU A 283 -4.10 2.35 -2.04
N THR A 284 -3.53 2.06 -0.88
CA THR A 284 -2.33 2.69 -0.33
C THR A 284 -1.14 2.46 -1.27
N GLY A 285 -0.35 3.51 -1.49
CA GLY A 285 0.85 3.46 -2.30
C GLY A 285 0.63 3.93 -3.74
N GLN A 286 0.53 3.02 -4.71
CA GLN A 286 0.47 3.30 -6.16
C GLN A 286 1.78 3.93 -6.69
N PHE A 287 2.91 3.56 -6.12
CA PHE A 287 4.21 4.10 -6.51
C PHE A 287 4.79 3.35 -7.69
N GLN A 288 4.78 4.01 -8.83
CA GLN A 288 5.17 3.46 -10.12
C GLN A 288 6.66 3.12 -10.20
N THR A 289 6.98 1.93 -10.73
CA THR A 289 8.33 1.54 -11.10
C THR A 289 8.51 1.58 -12.61
N TYR A 290 9.74 1.79 -13.09
CA TYR A 290 10.04 1.67 -14.51
C TYR A 290 9.99 0.19 -14.93
N PRO A 291 9.44 -0.16 -16.11
CA PRO A 291 9.30 -1.56 -16.53
C PRO A 291 10.62 -2.32 -16.62
N ASP A 292 10.65 -3.55 -16.15
CA ASP A 292 11.71 -4.49 -16.43
C ASP A 292 11.43 -5.26 -17.73
N TYR A 293 12.11 -4.90 -18.81
CA TYR A 293 11.88 -5.54 -20.11
C TYR A 293 12.23 -7.03 -20.16
N ARG A 294 12.93 -7.57 -19.16
CA ARG A 294 13.21 -9.01 -19.02
C ARG A 294 11.92 -9.80 -18.73
N GLU A 295 10.92 -9.15 -18.14
CA GLU A 295 9.62 -9.75 -17.83
C GLU A 295 8.84 -10.13 -19.10
N MET A 296 9.04 -9.43 -20.23
CA MET A 296 8.33 -9.70 -21.48
C MET A 296 8.36 -11.17 -21.91
N LYS A 297 9.47 -11.86 -21.65
CA LYS A 297 9.63 -13.29 -22.02
C LYS A 297 8.77 -14.24 -21.16
N LYS A 298 8.22 -13.78 -20.03
CA LYS A 298 7.32 -14.55 -19.18
C LYS A 298 5.89 -14.63 -19.75
N TYR A 299 5.53 -13.69 -20.63
CA TYR A 299 4.21 -13.61 -21.26
C TYR A 299 4.10 -14.64 -22.39
N THR A 300 4.06 -15.92 -22.01
CA THR A 300 4.01 -17.05 -22.93
C THR A 300 2.59 -17.60 -23.13
N GLY A 301 1.60 -16.97 -22.51
CA GLY A 301 0.19 -17.39 -22.52
C GLY A 301 -0.73 -16.44 -23.26
N VAL A 302 -1.87 -16.16 -22.64
CA VAL A 302 -2.96 -15.39 -23.27
C VAL A 302 -2.65 -13.90 -23.40
N LEU A 303 -2.07 -13.29 -22.37
CA LEU A 303 -1.75 -11.87 -22.43
C LEU A 303 -0.45 -11.62 -23.19
N HIS A 304 -0.46 -10.56 -23.99
CA HIS A 304 0.69 -10.07 -24.74
C HIS A 304 1.27 -8.82 -24.05
N PRO A 305 2.61 -8.72 -23.87
CA PRO A 305 3.23 -7.60 -23.17
C PRO A 305 3.33 -6.32 -24.03
N TYR A 306 2.23 -5.90 -24.63
CA TYR A 306 2.18 -4.77 -25.56
C TYR A 306 2.66 -3.46 -24.94
N ASN A 307 2.28 -3.19 -23.72
CA ASN A 307 2.72 -2.04 -22.95
C ASN A 307 4.25 -1.97 -22.79
N PHE A 308 4.90 -3.11 -22.48
CA PHE A 308 6.37 -3.18 -22.40
C PHE A 308 7.01 -2.88 -23.77
N GLU A 309 6.43 -3.37 -24.87
CA GLU A 309 6.94 -3.12 -26.21
C GLU A 309 6.88 -1.64 -26.55
N VAL A 310 5.79 -0.95 -26.20
CA VAL A 310 5.63 0.49 -26.42
C VAL A 310 6.66 1.28 -25.61
N PHE A 311 6.82 1.00 -24.32
CA PHE A 311 7.81 1.67 -23.49
C PHE A 311 9.24 1.43 -23.97
N ARG A 312 9.57 0.17 -24.32
CA ARG A 312 10.90 -0.19 -24.82
C ARG A 312 11.22 0.53 -26.14
N ARG A 313 10.27 0.59 -27.06
CA ARG A 313 10.42 1.28 -28.34
C ARG A 313 10.62 2.78 -28.16
N ARG A 314 9.88 3.41 -27.27
CA ARG A 314 10.04 4.84 -26.93
C ARG A 314 11.38 5.13 -26.28
N LEU A 315 11.80 4.31 -25.34
CA LEU A 315 13.11 4.46 -24.71
C LEU A 315 14.26 4.31 -25.73
N ALA A 316 14.12 3.35 -26.68
CA ALA A 316 15.08 3.18 -27.77
C ALA A 316 15.11 4.40 -28.69
N ALA A 317 13.96 4.97 -29.04
CA ALA A 317 13.87 6.19 -29.85
C ALA A 317 14.50 7.41 -29.15
N ALA A 318 14.46 7.47 -27.84
CA ALA A 318 15.15 8.49 -27.04
C ALA A 318 16.66 8.23 -26.89
N GLY A 319 17.20 7.14 -27.44
CA GLY A 319 18.62 6.77 -27.31
C GLY A 319 19.04 6.29 -25.92
N MET A 320 18.09 5.94 -25.05
CA MET A 320 18.33 5.66 -23.62
C MET A 320 18.13 4.18 -23.25
N LEU A 321 17.94 3.28 -24.22
CA LEU A 321 17.62 1.87 -23.92
C LEU A 321 18.67 1.16 -23.07
N SER A 322 19.93 1.54 -23.18
CA SER A 322 21.03 0.99 -22.35
C SER A 322 20.92 1.35 -20.86
N GLN A 323 20.06 2.32 -20.50
CA GLN A 323 19.84 2.77 -19.11
C GLN A 323 18.57 2.15 -18.50
N ALA A 324 17.89 1.25 -19.21
CA ALA A 324 16.61 0.68 -18.77
C ALA A 324 16.72 0.00 -17.40
N ASP A 325 17.77 -0.79 -17.16
CA ASP A 325 18.01 -1.47 -15.90
C ASP A 325 18.29 -0.48 -14.75
N ASP A 326 18.98 0.63 -15.03
CA ASP A 326 19.21 1.68 -14.04
C ASP A 326 17.92 2.40 -13.67
N PHE A 327 17.06 2.68 -14.64
CA PHE A 327 15.74 3.27 -14.39
C PHE A 327 14.83 2.34 -13.57
N HIS A 328 14.80 1.05 -13.92
CA HIS A 328 14.06 0.05 -13.14
C HIS A 328 14.57 0.00 -11.70
N LYS A 329 15.87 -0.14 -11.51
CA LYS A 329 16.46 -0.21 -10.16
C LYS A 329 16.23 1.06 -9.35
N ALA A 330 16.46 2.24 -9.94
CA ALA A 330 16.33 3.51 -9.23
C ALA A 330 14.87 3.78 -8.82
N SER A 331 13.92 3.62 -9.75
CA SER A 331 12.49 3.79 -9.47
C SER A 331 11.96 2.75 -8.50
N GLY A 332 12.42 1.49 -8.61
CA GLY A 332 12.04 0.42 -7.71
C GLY A 332 12.50 0.65 -6.27
N LEU A 333 13.78 0.98 -6.07
CA LEU A 333 14.30 1.33 -4.74
C LEU A 333 13.59 2.55 -4.13
N TRP A 334 13.23 3.52 -4.98
CA TRP A 334 12.47 4.68 -4.55
C TRP A 334 11.04 4.31 -4.15
N SER A 335 10.35 3.50 -4.96
CA SER A 335 8.98 3.05 -4.65
C SER A 335 8.91 2.29 -3.32
N VAL A 336 9.90 1.44 -3.02
CA VAL A 336 9.99 0.73 -1.73
C VAL A 336 10.10 1.70 -0.55
N LYS A 337 10.91 2.78 -0.67
CA LYS A 337 11.01 3.80 0.37
C LYS A 337 9.71 4.58 0.56
N LEU A 338 8.99 4.84 -0.53
CA LEU A 338 7.70 5.52 -0.48
C LEU A 338 6.61 4.63 0.15
N TYR A 339 6.56 3.34 -0.21
CA TYR A 339 5.69 2.36 0.45
C TYR A 339 5.96 2.24 1.94
N LYS A 340 7.25 2.18 2.32
CA LYS A 340 7.64 2.19 3.74
C LYS A 340 7.08 3.42 4.45
N ALA A 341 7.25 4.61 3.87
CA ALA A 341 6.77 5.86 4.46
C ALA A 341 5.25 5.86 4.63
N ASP A 342 4.50 5.42 3.62
CA ASP A 342 3.03 5.38 3.61
C ASP A 342 2.49 4.37 4.63
N ILE A 343 2.99 3.13 4.61
CA ILE A 343 2.61 2.08 5.57
C ILE A 343 2.93 2.50 7.01
N GLU A 344 4.07 3.13 7.24
CA GLU A 344 4.45 3.59 8.56
C GLU A 344 3.60 4.77 9.07
N MET A 345 3.02 5.60 8.18
CA MET A 345 2.00 6.58 8.57
C MET A 345 0.75 5.90 9.11
N ASP A 346 0.27 4.83 8.44
CA ASP A 346 -0.85 4.02 8.92
C ASP A 346 -0.55 3.40 10.29
N LEU A 347 0.64 2.80 10.44
CA LEU A 347 1.07 2.19 11.71
C LEU A 347 1.26 3.18 12.85
N ARG A 348 1.60 4.45 12.57
CA ARG A 348 1.70 5.53 13.56
C ARG A 348 0.35 6.13 13.92
N THR A 349 -0.70 5.79 13.21
CA THR A 349 -2.07 6.27 13.46
C THR A 349 -2.78 5.37 14.46
N ARG A 350 -3.11 5.91 15.65
CA ARG A 350 -3.64 5.10 16.79
C ARG A 350 -4.95 4.39 16.46
N ASN A 351 -5.84 5.03 15.73
CA ASN A 351 -7.17 4.53 15.39
C ASN A 351 -7.30 4.07 13.93
N MET A 352 -6.17 3.82 13.25
CA MET A 352 -6.15 3.09 11.99
C MET A 352 -6.27 1.59 12.26
N ALA A 353 -7.01 0.89 11.42
CA ALA A 353 -7.26 -0.54 11.55
C ALA A 353 -6.57 -1.38 10.46
N GLY A 354 -6.03 -0.75 9.43
CA GLY A 354 -5.33 -1.43 8.35
C GLY A 354 -5.08 -0.56 7.13
N PHE A 355 -4.48 -1.18 6.15
CA PHE A 355 -4.31 -0.64 4.79
C PHE A 355 -4.60 -1.72 3.74
N GLN A 356 -4.87 -1.30 2.52
CA GLN A 356 -5.01 -2.16 1.33
C GLN A 356 -4.12 -1.57 0.23
N LEU A 357 -2.97 -2.18 0.02
CA LEU A 357 -2.00 -1.69 -0.98
C LEU A 357 -2.57 -1.81 -2.41
N LEU A 358 -2.30 -0.84 -3.22
CA LEU A 358 -2.38 -0.91 -4.68
C LEU A 358 -0.98 -0.66 -5.26
N ASP A 359 -0.16 -1.64 -5.41
CA ASP A 359 -0.38 -3.01 -4.99
C ASP A 359 0.97 -3.64 -4.59
N ILE A 360 0.95 -4.86 -4.11
CA ILE A 360 2.16 -5.68 -3.99
C ILE A 360 2.55 -6.30 -5.34
N GLN A 361 1.58 -6.44 -6.27
CA GLN A 361 1.69 -7.06 -7.59
C GLN A 361 1.47 -6.03 -8.69
N ASP A 362 2.28 -6.06 -9.75
CA ASP A 362 1.97 -5.33 -10.98
C ASP A 362 0.71 -5.89 -11.64
N TYR A 363 -0.09 -5.03 -12.24
CA TYR A 363 -1.17 -5.50 -13.10
C TYR A 363 -1.17 -4.79 -14.45
N PRO A 364 -1.23 -5.55 -15.55
CA PRO A 364 -1.13 -5.02 -16.91
C PRO A 364 -2.41 -4.37 -17.40
N GLY A 365 -3.49 -4.43 -16.64
CA GLY A 365 -4.74 -3.71 -16.93
C GLY A 365 -4.62 -2.22 -16.64
N GLN A 366 -5.63 -1.43 -17.00
CA GLN A 366 -5.71 0.01 -16.75
C GLN A 366 -4.44 0.80 -17.10
N GLY A 367 -3.83 0.51 -18.26
CA GLY A 367 -2.70 1.27 -18.77
C GLY A 367 -1.34 0.91 -18.17
N SER A 368 -1.20 -0.24 -17.55
CA SER A 368 0.06 -0.76 -17.03
C SER A 368 0.47 -0.20 -15.68
N ALA A 369 -0.22 -0.64 -14.66
CA ALA A 369 0.12 -0.34 -13.29
C ALA A 369 1.35 -1.14 -12.83
N PHE A 370 2.54 -0.61 -13.07
CA PHE A 370 3.80 -1.14 -12.56
C PHE A 370 4.06 -0.68 -11.12
N VAL A 371 3.09 -0.87 -10.27
CA VAL A 371 3.08 -0.36 -8.88
C VAL A 371 3.46 -1.42 -7.85
N GLY A 372 3.61 -2.67 -8.27
CA GLY A 372 3.99 -3.76 -7.40
C GLY A 372 5.47 -3.80 -7.06
N ILE A 373 5.80 -4.40 -5.94
CA ILE A 373 7.15 -4.89 -5.62
C ILE A 373 7.40 -6.28 -6.24
N LEU A 374 6.31 -6.94 -6.62
CA LEU A 374 6.28 -8.17 -7.41
C LEU A 374 5.77 -7.85 -8.82
N ASP A 375 6.19 -8.64 -9.78
CA ASP A 375 5.70 -8.55 -11.15
C ASP A 375 4.27 -9.11 -11.30
N ALA A 376 3.74 -9.10 -12.52
CA ALA A 376 2.39 -9.58 -12.81
C ALA A 376 2.22 -11.11 -12.56
N PHE A 377 3.31 -11.84 -12.38
CA PHE A 377 3.33 -13.29 -12.08
C PHE A 377 3.54 -13.59 -10.60
N MET A 378 3.49 -12.58 -9.73
CA MET A 378 3.82 -12.69 -8.30
C MET A 378 5.27 -13.11 -8.02
N GLU A 379 6.18 -12.79 -8.92
CA GLU A 379 7.61 -13.03 -8.76
C GLU A 379 8.35 -11.74 -8.41
N SER A 380 9.47 -11.87 -7.68
CA SER A 380 10.24 -10.70 -7.24
C SER A 380 10.80 -9.90 -8.42
N LYS A 381 10.64 -8.59 -8.38
CA LYS A 381 11.28 -7.65 -9.31
C LYS A 381 12.75 -7.35 -8.94
N GLY A 382 13.26 -7.94 -7.86
CA GLY A 382 14.64 -7.74 -7.38
C GLY A 382 14.89 -6.36 -6.74
N ILE A 383 13.83 -5.64 -6.37
CA ILE A 383 13.91 -4.30 -5.75
C ILE A 383 13.82 -4.32 -4.23
N THR A 384 13.31 -5.39 -3.66
CA THR A 384 13.28 -5.66 -2.22
C THR A 384 13.18 -7.17 -1.97
N THR A 385 13.42 -7.59 -0.72
CA THR A 385 13.23 -8.98 -0.28
C THR A 385 12.05 -9.07 0.71
N PRO A 386 11.48 -10.26 0.94
CA PRO A 386 10.47 -10.45 1.97
C PRO A 386 10.94 -9.99 3.36
N GLU A 387 12.21 -10.23 3.71
CA GLU A 387 12.79 -9.84 5.00
C GLU A 387 12.91 -8.32 5.14
N GLU A 388 13.27 -7.61 4.06
CA GLU A 388 13.31 -6.14 4.05
C GLU A 388 11.89 -5.58 4.16
N TRP A 389 10.96 -6.09 3.37
CA TRP A 389 9.59 -5.62 3.33
C TRP A 389 8.88 -5.83 4.67
N ARG A 390 9.12 -6.94 5.36
CA ARG A 390 8.57 -7.20 6.69
C ARG A 390 9.09 -6.28 7.79
N GLN A 391 10.09 -5.44 7.55
CA GLN A 391 10.49 -4.43 8.53
C GLN A 391 9.34 -3.46 8.86
N TRP A 392 8.42 -3.22 7.91
CA TRP A 392 7.24 -2.37 8.10
C TRP A 392 5.90 -3.07 7.79
N CYS A 393 5.93 -4.23 7.18
CA CYS A 393 4.73 -5.03 6.89
C CYS A 393 4.72 -6.32 7.72
N SER A 394 4.65 -6.19 9.04
CA SER A 394 4.63 -7.31 9.98
C SER A 394 3.74 -7.02 11.20
N PRO A 395 3.40 -8.03 12.01
CA PRO A 395 2.54 -7.83 13.18
C PRO A 395 3.14 -6.93 14.25
N VAL A 396 4.46 -6.88 14.34
CA VAL A 396 5.18 -6.03 15.30
C VAL A 396 6.24 -5.23 14.57
N VAL A 397 6.14 -3.90 14.63
CA VAL A 397 7.02 -2.99 13.89
C VAL A 397 7.60 -1.93 14.84
N PRO A 398 8.92 -1.90 15.05
CA PRO A 398 9.59 -0.75 15.68
C PRO A 398 9.50 0.47 14.75
N LEU A 399 9.12 1.61 15.30
CA LEU A 399 8.93 2.86 14.56
C LEU A 399 9.79 3.98 15.14
N LEU A 400 10.32 4.82 14.25
CA LEU A 400 11.07 6.01 14.60
C LEU A 400 10.33 7.25 14.14
N GLU A 401 10.14 8.22 15.01
CA GLU A 401 9.59 9.53 14.67
C GLU A 401 10.68 10.59 14.67
N MET A 402 11.04 11.08 13.49
CA MET A 402 11.99 12.17 13.24
C MET A 402 11.36 13.25 12.39
N LYS A 403 11.59 14.52 12.76
CA LYS A 403 11.04 15.66 12.01
C LYS A 403 11.68 15.89 10.65
N LYS A 404 12.88 15.37 10.43
CA LYS A 404 13.63 15.43 9.17
C LYS A 404 14.72 14.36 9.17
N PHE A 405 15.33 14.12 8.03
CA PHE A 405 16.39 13.12 7.84
C PHE A 405 17.75 13.75 7.47
N CYS A 406 17.81 15.07 7.23
CA CYS A 406 19.05 15.77 6.93
C CYS A 406 19.33 16.82 8.02
N PHE A 407 20.52 16.78 8.59
CA PHE A 407 20.94 17.63 9.71
C PHE A 407 22.28 18.31 9.38
N GLU A 408 22.53 19.43 10.06
CA GLU A 408 23.83 20.08 10.05
C GLU A 408 24.66 19.64 11.27
N ASP A 409 25.98 19.70 11.11
CA ASP A 409 26.94 19.49 12.19
C ASP A 409 26.62 20.35 13.40
N GLY A 410 26.58 19.76 14.59
CA GLY A 410 26.19 20.42 15.84
C GLY A 410 24.70 20.71 15.97
N GLU A 411 23.86 20.20 15.09
CA GLU A 411 22.42 20.25 15.25
C GLU A 411 21.93 19.11 16.14
N LYS A 412 21.00 19.40 17.05
CA LYS A 412 20.41 18.40 17.94
C LYS A 412 19.43 17.50 17.15
N ILE A 413 19.71 16.21 17.12
CA ILE A 413 18.82 15.18 16.60
C ILE A 413 17.94 14.66 17.74
N GLN A 414 16.63 14.62 17.51
CA GLN A 414 15.66 14.05 18.43
C GLN A 414 14.79 13.04 17.66
N ALA A 415 14.72 11.83 18.18
CA ALA A 415 13.93 10.75 17.61
C ALA A 415 13.13 10.04 18.70
N LYS A 416 11.81 9.96 18.53
CA LYS A 416 10.95 9.12 19.40
C LYS A 416 10.91 7.72 18.86
N VAL A 417 11.01 6.75 19.75
CA VAL A 417 10.91 5.33 19.43
C VAL A 417 9.56 4.81 19.91
N LYS A 418 8.82 4.21 19.00
CA LYS A 418 7.54 3.56 19.26
C LYS A 418 7.55 2.12 18.74
N VAL A 419 6.56 1.35 19.10
CA VAL A 419 6.30 0.02 18.52
C VAL A 419 4.83 -0.11 18.19
N ALA A 420 4.53 -0.44 16.93
CA ALA A 420 3.21 -0.92 16.55
C ALA A 420 3.13 -2.41 16.90
N ASN A 421 2.34 -2.76 17.93
CA ASN A 421 2.22 -4.13 18.45
C ASN A 421 0.84 -4.71 18.17
N TYR A 422 0.77 -5.54 17.15
CA TYR A 422 -0.42 -6.29 16.74
C TYR A 422 -0.12 -7.79 16.65
N GLY A 423 0.91 -8.25 17.38
CA GLY A 423 1.38 -9.63 17.34
C GLY A 423 0.68 -10.58 18.33
N GLY A 424 -0.34 -10.10 19.06
CA GLY A 424 -1.06 -10.93 20.04
C GLY A 424 -0.24 -11.37 21.27
N SER A 425 0.94 -10.78 21.45
CA SER A 425 1.81 -11.09 22.60
C SER A 425 2.27 -9.82 23.29
N SER A 426 2.34 -9.87 24.62
CA SER A 426 2.89 -8.76 25.40
C SER A 426 4.37 -8.57 25.12
N LEU A 427 4.77 -7.32 24.88
CA LEU A 427 6.18 -6.92 24.76
C LEU A 427 6.76 -6.41 26.07
N LYS A 428 5.98 -6.37 27.16
CA LYS A 428 6.46 -5.87 28.45
C LYS A 428 7.68 -6.64 28.95
N GLY A 429 8.69 -5.89 29.35
CA GLY A 429 9.95 -6.42 29.84
C GLY A 429 10.94 -6.84 28.75
N LYS A 430 10.52 -6.79 27.46
CA LYS A 430 11.46 -6.96 26.34
C LYS A 430 12.31 -5.71 26.17
N LYS A 431 13.48 -5.90 25.57
CA LYS A 431 14.42 -4.84 25.25
C LYS A 431 14.35 -4.51 23.78
N LEU A 432 14.27 -3.23 23.43
CA LEU A 432 14.49 -2.74 22.10
C LEU A 432 15.97 -2.32 22.01
N LYS A 433 16.75 -3.07 21.26
CA LYS A 433 18.15 -2.75 20.96
C LYS A 433 18.20 -1.81 19.77
N TRP A 434 18.99 -0.77 19.86
CA TRP A 434 19.29 0.10 18.75
C TRP A 434 20.79 0.03 18.42
N HIS A 435 21.10 0.13 17.14
CA HIS A 435 22.46 0.18 16.62
C HIS A 435 22.54 1.28 15.56
N LEU A 436 23.48 2.18 15.72
CA LEU A 436 23.75 3.29 14.82
C LEU A 436 25.12 3.08 14.16
N ALA A 437 25.14 3.03 12.83
CA ALA A 437 26.37 2.86 12.06
C ALA A 437 26.55 3.99 11.04
N ALA A 438 27.78 4.46 10.87
CA ALA A 438 28.15 5.36 9.80
C ALA A 438 28.55 4.54 8.55
N GLU A 439 27.81 4.66 7.48
CA GLU A 439 28.14 3.96 6.22
C GLU A 439 29.36 4.57 5.51
N ASN A 440 29.59 5.87 5.69
CA ASN A 440 30.64 6.59 5.00
C ASN A 440 31.24 7.72 5.85
N GLY A 441 32.09 7.42 6.79
CA GLY A 441 32.71 8.42 7.63
C GLY A 441 32.74 8.02 9.09
N LEU A 442 32.98 9.01 9.93
CA LEU A 442 32.98 8.89 11.38
C LEU A 442 32.14 10.04 11.95
N PHE A 443 31.61 9.85 13.12
CA PHE A 443 30.90 10.87 13.89
C PHE A 443 31.36 10.88 15.34
N CYS A 444 31.12 11.95 16.04
CA CYS A 444 31.17 11.98 17.50
C CYS A 444 29.93 12.70 18.05
N MET A 445 29.66 12.55 19.31
CA MET A 445 28.53 13.17 19.99
C MET A 445 28.97 13.95 21.24
N ASP A 446 28.33 15.09 21.50
CA ASP A 446 28.67 15.96 22.62
C ASP A 446 28.51 15.27 24.00
N ASP A 447 27.51 14.44 24.14
CA ASP A 447 27.19 13.70 25.39
C ASP A 447 27.65 12.23 25.38
N GLY A 448 28.36 11.83 24.31
CA GLY A 448 28.93 10.49 24.15
C GLY A 448 27.94 9.37 23.94
N THR A 449 26.63 9.64 23.87
CA THR A 449 25.59 8.61 23.61
C THR A 449 24.36 9.17 22.92
N PHE A 450 23.69 8.32 22.15
CA PHE A 450 22.41 8.63 21.50
C PHE A 450 21.19 8.24 22.36
N SER A 451 21.40 7.71 23.58
CA SER A 451 20.32 7.29 24.49
C SER A 451 20.28 8.12 25.78
N THR A 452 19.10 8.40 26.31
CA THR A 452 18.94 9.43 27.32
C THR A 452 18.33 9.06 28.67
N LYS A 453 17.83 7.86 28.93
CA LYS A 453 17.06 7.68 30.18
C LYS A 453 17.62 6.76 31.24
N ASP A 454 18.54 5.88 30.96
CA ASP A 454 18.99 4.88 31.95
C ASP A 454 20.44 5.07 32.46
N GLY A 455 21.02 6.24 32.30
CA GLY A 455 22.15 6.70 33.12
C GLY A 455 23.53 6.08 32.88
N GLU A 456 23.70 5.23 31.88
CA GLU A 456 25.03 4.76 31.47
C GLU A 456 25.70 5.77 30.54
N VAL A 457 26.45 6.71 31.13
CA VAL A 457 27.32 7.62 30.37
C VAL A 457 28.51 6.84 29.84
N ARG A 458 28.61 6.68 28.53
CA ARG A 458 29.83 6.16 27.90
C ARG A 458 30.98 7.16 28.05
N LYS A 459 32.19 6.64 28.32
CA LYS A 459 33.36 7.45 28.69
C LYS A 459 34.03 8.22 27.56
N ASN A 460 33.48 8.22 26.33
CA ASN A 460 34.18 8.72 25.12
C ASN A 460 33.50 9.93 24.49
N VAL A 461 33.23 10.96 25.30
CA VAL A 461 32.74 12.26 24.80
C VAL A 461 33.78 12.85 23.83
N GLY A 462 33.37 13.11 22.57
CA GLY A 462 34.21 13.74 21.56
C GLY A 462 35.11 12.81 20.76
N ASP A 463 35.18 11.51 21.07
CA ASP A 463 35.93 10.56 20.25
C ASP A 463 35.17 10.23 18.95
N LEU A 464 35.92 10.18 17.83
CA LEU A 464 35.38 9.78 16.55
C LEU A 464 35.08 8.27 16.54
N MET A 465 33.85 7.90 16.17
CA MET A 465 33.39 6.52 16.13
C MET A 465 32.71 6.21 14.77
N ALA A 466 32.70 4.94 14.40
CA ALA A 466 31.94 4.42 13.25
C ALA A 466 30.57 3.87 13.64
N GLU A 467 30.42 3.47 14.90
CA GLU A 467 29.21 2.78 15.41
C GLU A 467 28.92 3.22 16.85
N ASP A 468 27.64 3.20 17.21
CA ASP A 468 27.12 3.31 18.58
C ASP A 468 25.91 2.39 18.76
N GLU A 469 25.65 1.95 19.99
CA GLU A 469 24.54 1.05 20.29
C GLU A 469 23.99 1.26 21.70
N GLY A 470 22.76 0.82 21.92
CA GLY A 470 22.15 0.88 23.25
C GLY A 470 20.83 0.14 23.32
N VAL A 471 20.14 0.32 24.44
CA VAL A 471 18.93 -0.40 24.77
C VAL A 471 17.87 0.54 25.32
N LEU A 472 16.63 0.35 24.89
CA LEU A 472 15.44 0.94 25.49
C LEU A 472 14.57 -0.17 26.07
N ASN A 473 13.97 0.05 27.24
CA ASN A 473 13.09 -0.93 27.87
C ASN A 473 11.63 -0.72 27.47
N ILE A 474 10.92 -1.78 27.12
CA ILE A 474 9.49 -1.74 26.81
C ILE A 474 8.70 -2.03 28.08
N PHE A 475 8.00 -1.03 28.60
CA PHE A 475 7.26 -1.11 29.87
C PHE A 475 5.77 -1.40 29.70
N SER A 476 5.21 -1.18 28.51
CA SER A 476 3.79 -1.35 28.25
C SER A 476 3.39 -2.80 27.96
N TYR A 477 2.15 -3.15 28.36
CA TYR A 477 1.48 -4.39 27.97
C TYR A 477 0.62 -4.21 26.70
N ASP A 478 0.40 -2.95 26.30
CA ASP A 478 -0.68 -2.60 25.40
C ASP A 478 -0.44 -3.14 23.98
N GLU A 479 -1.52 -3.47 23.32
CA GLU A 479 -1.60 -3.68 21.88
C GLU A 479 -1.85 -2.34 21.18
N GLY A 480 -1.45 -2.25 19.93
CA GLY A 480 -1.50 -1.02 19.14
C GLY A 480 -0.20 -0.23 19.18
N LEU A 481 -0.27 1.08 19.11
CA LEU A 481 0.90 1.95 19.09
C LEU A 481 1.40 2.24 20.52
N VAL A 482 2.60 1.80 20.83
CA VAL A 482 3.23 1.87 22.15
C VAL A 482 4.43 2.80 22.12
N ASP A 483 4.49 3.75 23.05
CA ASP A 483 5.67 4.59 23.26
C ASP A 483 6.76 3.81 24.01
N VAL A 484 8.00 3.82 23.50
CA VAL A 484 9.14 3.11 24.10
C VAL A 484 10.12 4.07 24.74
N GLY A 485 10.50 5.15 24.03
CA GLY A 485 11.45 6.13 24.54
C GLY A 485 11.93 7.12 23.50
N GLU A 486 13.04 7.77 23.78
CA GLU A 486 13.63 8.77 22.89
C GLU A 486 15.13 8.52 22.73
N LEU A 487 15.63 8.81 21.53
CA LEU A 487 17.04 8.90 21.20
C LEU A 487 17.36 10.37 20.90
N ASN A 488 18.35 10.92 21.56
CA ASN A 488 18.72 12.32 21.45
C ASN A 488 20.24 12.47 21.41
N GLY A 489 20.77 13.31 20.51
CA GLY A 489 22.19 13.58 20.43
C GLY A 489 22.51 14.80 19.59
N VAL A 490 23.69 15.37 19.83
CA VAL A 490 24.29 16.40 18.98
C VAL A 490 25.47 15.76 18.25
N PHE A 491 25.38 15.67 16.95
CA PHE A 491 26.35 14.96 16.11
C PHE A 491 27.33 15.90 15.46
N HIS A 492 28.61 15.50 15.45
CA HIS A 492 29.69 16.20 14.76
C HIS A 492 30.32 15.30 13.72
N VAL A 493 30.53 15.85 12.53
CA VAL A 493 31.08 15.14 11.37
C VAL A 493 32.11 16.01 10.63
N GLN A 494 33.16 15.38 10.11
CA GLN A 494 34.18 16.07 9.31
C GLN A 494 33.83 16.15 7.82
N LYS A 495 32.99 15.25 7.33
CA LYS A 495 32.48 15.19 5.96
C LYS A 495 31.01 14.77 5.96
N PRO A 496 30.26 14.95 4.86
CA PRO A 496 28.91 14.44 4.75
C PRO A 496 28.86 12.95 5.12
N THR A 497 28.11 12.61 6.15
CA THR A 497 28.06 11.26 6.71
C THR A 497 26.63 10.75 6.70
N LYS A 498 26.44 9.58 6.10
CA LYS A 498 25.19 8.82 6.15
C LYS A 498 25.22 7.91 7.36
N LEU A 499 24.18 7.97 8.15
CA LEU A 499 23.98 7.17 9.36
C LEU A 499 22.81 6.22 9.15
N LEU A 500 22.99 4.96 9.53
CA LEU A 500 21.96 3.92 9.53
C LEU A 500 21.64 3.54 10.97
N LEU A 501 20.43 3.83 11.41
CA LEU A 501 19.89 3.42 12.70
C LEU A 501 19.03 2.17 12.53
N THR A 502 19.38 1.08 13.20
CA THR A 502 18.61 -0.16 13.24
C THR A 502 17.98 -0.35 14.61
N LEU A 503 16.71 -0.72 14.64
CA LEU A 503 15.92 -1.03 15.83
C LEU A 503 15.54 -2.50 15.81
N ASN A 504 15.79 -3.24 16.91
CA ASN A 504 15.48 -4.67 17.02
C ASN A 504 14.83 -4.96 18.39
N ILE A 505 13.74 -5.73 18.42
CA ILE A 505 13.14 -6.22 19.67
C ILE A 505 13.72 -7.58 20.00
N GLU A 506 14.43 -7.66 21.13
CA GLU A 506 15.15 -8.87 21.56
C GLU A 506 14.22 -10.09 21.70
N GLY A 507 14.65 -11.21 21.13
CA GLY A 507 13.88 -12.46 21.13
C GLY A 507 12.64 -12.46 20.23
N THR A 508 12.64 -11.59 19.20
CA THR A 508 11.63 -11.54 18.15
C THR A 508 12.29 -11.29 16.78
N GLU A 509 11.52 -11.43 15.70
CA GLU A 509 11.96 -11.05 14.35
C GLU A 509 11.70 -9.55 14.04
N ALA A 510 11.07 -8.82 14.98
CA ALA A 510 10.70 -7.43 14.78
C ALA A 510 11.93 -6.53 14.71
N ARG A 511 12.15 -5.95 13.54
CA ARG A 511 13.25 -5.02 13.28
C ARG A 511 12.79 -3.92 12.31
N ASN A 512 13.44 -2.77 12.35
CA ASN A 512 13.28 -1.71 11.36
C ASN A 512 14.57 -0.89 11.26
N SER A 513 14.76 -0.16 10.17
CA SER A 513 15.95 0.64 9.95
C SER A 513 15.62 2.00 9.32
N TYR A 514 16.41 3.02 9.66
CA TYR A 514 16.22 4.39 9.22
C TYR A 514 17.55 5.01 8.82
N GLU A 515 17.57 5.66 7.68
CA GLU A 515 18.73 6.38 7.17
C GLU A 515 18.57 7.88 7.46
N PHE A 516 19.62 8.53 7.91
CA PHE A 516 19.68 9.99 8.01
C PHE A 516 21.11 10.51 7.74
N TRP A 517 21.22 11.79 7.47
CA TRP A 517 22.48 12.40 7.02
C TRP A 517 22.84 13.59 7.87
N VAL A 518 24.12 13.69 8.23
CA VAL A 518 24.70 14.85 8.90
C VAL A 518 25.73 15.49 7.97
N TYR A 519 25.61 16.79 7.75
CA TYR A 519 26.46 17.56 6.87
C TYR A 519 27.30 18.55 7.67
N PRO A 520 28.63 18.66 7.42
CA PRO A 520 29.46 19.66 8.10
C PRO A 520 29.01 21.07 7.75
N LYS A 521 29.04 21.98 8.74
CA LYS A 521 28.82 23.41 8.51
C LYS A 521 29.93 23.96 7.64
N LYS A 522 29.72 24.08 6.35
CA LYS A 522 30.64 24.76 5.43
C LYS A 522 30.03 26.06 4.98
N THR A 523 30.72 27.16 5.29
CA THR A 523 30.48 28.43 4.62
C THR A 523 31.07 28.32 3.22
N LEU A 524 30.23 28.09 2.23
CA LEU A 524 30.68 28.16 0.82
C LEU A 524 31.03 29.62 0.51
N GLU A 525 32.30 29.90 0.20
CA GLU A 525 32.69 31.18 -0.38
C GLU A 525 32.04 31.32 -1.77
N LYS A 526 31.09 32.23 -1.89
CA LYS A 526 30.34 32.50 -3.11
C LYS A 526 31.12 33.38 -4.10
N LYS A 527 32.40 33.12 -4.33
CA LYS A 527 33.20 33.96 -5.26
C LYS A 527 32.64 33.90 -6.68
N GLY A 528 31.97 34.98 -7.09
CA GLY A 528 31.50 35.18 -8.46
C GLY A 528 30.31 34.35 -8.93
N VAL A 529 29.57 33.69 -8.01
CA VAL A 529 28.35 32.96 -8.33
C VAL A 529 27.15 33.59 -7.59
N ILE A 530 26.13 33.94 -8.33
CA ILE A 530 24.85 34.40 -7.76
C ILE A 530 23.95 33.18 -7.53
N ILE A 531 23.37 33.08 -6.34
CA ILE A 531 22.30 32.09 -6.06
C ILE A 531 20.96 32.77 -6.29
N ALA A 532 20.18 32.22 -7.21
CA ALA A 532 18.87 32.72 -7.56
C ALA A 532 17.81 31.65 -7.36
N ARG A 533 16.66 32.04 -6.81
CA ARG A 533 15.46 31.18 -6.71
C ARG A 533 14.58 31.34 -7.94
N ASP A 534 14.57 32.55 -8.52
CA ASP A 534 13.78 32.91 -9.70
C ASP A 534 14.69 33.39 -10.83
N LEU A 535 14.33 33.09 -12.08
CA LEU A 535 14.98 33.63 -13.27
C LEU A 535 14.38 34.99 -13.63
N ASN A 536 14.55 35.96 -12.75
CA ASN A 536 14.11 37.31 -13.02
C ASN A 536 15.06 38.05 -13.99
N GLN A 537 14.66 39.24 -14.44
CA GLN A 537 15.44 40.05 -15.40
C GLN A 537 16.84 40.40 -14.91
N GLU A 538 17.06 40.53 -13.62
CA GLU A 538 18.41 40.80 -13.06
C GLU A 538 19.32 39.61 -13.18
N VAL A 539 18.80 38.41 -12.91
CA VAL A 539 19.51 37.14 -13.06
C VAL A 539 19.86 36.91 -14.54
N VAL A 540 18.90 37.16 -15.45
CA VAL A 540 19.14 37.05 -16.90
C VAL A 540 20.23 38.02 -17.35
N LYS A 541 20.24 39.28 -16.92
CA LYS A 541 21.29 40.24 -17.21
C LYS A 541 22.68 39.81 -16.73
N VAL A 542 22.74 39.08 -15.62
CA VAL A 542 24.03 38.51 -15.14
C VAL A 542 24.52 37.42 -16.08
N LEU A 543 23.62 36.54 -16.53
CA LEU A 543 23.94 35.48 -17.50
C LEU A 543 24.35 36.07 -18.85
N GLU A 544 23.63 37.08 -19.36
CA GLU A 544 23.95 37.78 -20.61
C GLU A 544 25.34 38.44 -20.58
N LYS A 545 25.80 38.87 -19.41
CA LYS A 545 27.14 39.41 -19.18
C LYS A 545 28.22 38.36 -18.94
N GLY A 546 27.89 37.07 -19.10
CA GLY A 546 28.82 35.96 -18.86
C GLY A 546 29.03 35.63 -17.37
N GLY A 547 28.20 36.14 -16.48
CA GLY A 547 28.23 35.82 -15.06
C GLY A 547 27.73 34.39 -14.75
N LYS A 548 28.07 33.91 -13.58
CA LYS A 548 27.66 32.55 -13.11
C LYS A 548 26.50 32.64 -12.16
N VAL A 549 25.47 31.85 -12.42
CA VAL A 549 24.28 31.75 -11.59
C VAL A 549 24.06 30.27 -11.20
N LEU A 550 23.93 30.03 -9.90
CA LEU A 550 23.36 28.79 -9.39
C LEU A 550 21.84 29.00 -9.24
N TRP A 551 21.10 28.46 -10.17
CA TRP A 551 19.64 28.53 -10.10
C TRP A 551 19.11 27.40 -9.25
N MET A 552 18.42 27.73 -8.15
CA MET A 552 17.81 26.80 -7.20
C MET A 552 16.32 27.13 -7.12
N PRO A 553 15.51 26.70 -8.10
CA PRO A 553 14.07 26.98 -8.08
C PRO A 553 13.42 26.38 -6.83
N THR A 554 12.51 27.10 -6.22
CA THR A 554 11.61 26.53 -5.22
C THR A 554 10.63 25.62 -5.93
N ALA A 555 10.41 24.43 -5.38
CA ALA A 555 9.30 23.59 -5.82
C ALA A 555 8.01 24.38 -5.63
N SER A 556 7.33 24.71 -6.73
CA SER A 556 5.97 25.21 -6.67
C SER A 556 5.03 24.03 -6.78
N SER A 557 4.06 23.94 -5.89
CA SER A 557 2.93 23.05 -6.04
C SER A 557 2.18 23.44 -7.32
N HIS A 558 2.37 22.68 -8.39
CA HIS A 558 1.56 22.86 -9.58
C HIS A 558 0.27 22.08 -9.40
N PHE A 559 -0.83 22.81 -9.23
CA PHE A 559 -2.14 22.21 -9.38
C PHE A 559 -2.38 21.89 -10.85
N VAL A 560 -2.61 20.64 -11.18
CA VAL A 560 -3.25 20.28 -12.43
C VAL A 560 -4.75 20.48 -12.19
N ALA A 561 -5.34 21.50 -12.80
CA ALA A 561 -6.78 21.70 -12.70
C ALA A 561 -7.52 20.50 -13.33
N ALA A 562 -8.77 20.28 -12.92
CA ALA A 562 -9.59 19.16 -13.39
C ALA A 562 -9.82 19.12 -14.91
N ASP A 563 -9.55 20.23 -15.60
CA ASP A 563 -9.61 20.37 -17.06
C ASP A 563 -8.26 20.13 -17.77
N ASN A 564 -7.24 19.64 -17.04
CA ASN A 564 -5.87 19.44 -17.53
C ASN A 564 -5.09 20.74 -17.85
N THR A 565 -5.58 21.89 -17.48
CA THR A 565 -4.78 23.09 -17.55
C THR A 565 -3.83 23.14 -16.35
N LEU A 566 -2.55 23.40 -16.61
CA LEU A 566 -1.60 23.76 -15.56
C LEU A 566 -2.03 25.15 -15.04
N SER A 567 -2.71 25.21 -13.92
CA SER A 567 -2.89 26.47 -13.24
C SER A 567 -1.53 26.92 -12.73
N GLN A 568 -0.99 27.98 -13.31
CA GLN A 568 0.19 28.64 -12.77
C GLN A 568 -0.22 29.25 -11.42
N ALA A 569 0.40 28.77 -10.33
CA ALA A 569 0.50 29.62 -9.15
C ALA A 569 1.20 30.92 -9.61
N ASP A 570 0.76 32.06 -9.12
CA ASP A 570 1.13 33.40 -9.60
C ASP A 570 2.64 33.72 -9.71
N ASN A 571 3.52 32.78 -9.37
CA ASN A 571 4.98 32.88 -9.45
C ASN A 571 5.66 31.66 -10.08
N ALA A 572 4.93 30.74 -10.73
CA ALA A 572 5.53 29.59 -11.37
C ALA A 572 6.17 29.99 -12.68
N THR A 573 7.47 29.77 -12.81
CA THR A 573 8.16 29.87 -14.10
C THR A 573 7.94 28.59 -14.90
N PRO A 574 7.97 28.60 -16.25
CA PRO A 574 7.89 27.40 -17.09
C PRO A 574 9.01 26.38 -16.83
N TYR A 575 9.98 26.71 -16.00
CA TYR A 575 11.14 25.88 -15.62
C TYR A 575 11.02 25.36 -14.18
N THR A 576 9.93 25.59 -13.47
CA THR A 576 9.75 25.09 -12.12
C THR A 576 9.37 23.62 -12.20
N VAL A 577 10.21 22.75 -11.65
CA VAL A 577 9.89 21.33 -11.52
C VAL A 577 8.93 21.19 -10.33
N GLY A 578 7.67 20.94 -10.62
CA GLY A 578 6.69 20.59 -9.58
C GLY A 578 6.99 19.22 -9.01
N GLY A 579 6.81 19.04 -7.71
CA GLY A 579 6.90 17.79 -6.97
C GLY A 579 8.17 16.99 -7.27
N LEU A 580 9.23 17.17 -6.50
CA LEU A 580 10.56 16.58 -6.75
C LEU A 580 10.54 15.04 -6.86
N PHE A 581 9.48 14.37 -6.42
CA PHE A 581 9.45 12.90 -6.30
C PHE A 581 8.09 12.31 -6.65
N GLN A 582 7.28 13.04 -7.39
CA GLN A 582 6.00 12.53 -7.85
C GLN A 582 6.23 11.38 -8.81
N THR A 583 5.78 10.19 -8.43
CA THR A 583 5.55 9.12 -9.37
C THR A 583 4.39 9.52 -10.27
N ASP A 584 4.53 9.36 -11.57
CA ASP A 584 3.40 9.62 -12.47
C ASP A 584 2.20 8.78 -12.05
N TYR A 585 1.04 9.42 -11.99
CA TYR A 585 -0.20 8.70 -11.78
C TYR A 585 -0.44 7.80 -13.00
N TRP A 586 -0.23 6.51 -12.81
CA TRP A 586 -0.22 5.52 -13.87
C TRP A 586 -1.50 5.49 -14.71
N ASN A 587 -2.65 5.62 -14.06
CA ASN A 587 -3.94 5.51 -14.72
C ASN A 587 -4.17 6.64 -15.75
N TYR A 588 -3.99 7.88 -15.35
CA TYR A 588 -4.30 9.03 -16.20
C TYR A 588 -3.26 9.29 -17.29
N ARG A 589 -1.99 9.22 -16.94
CA ARG A 589 -0.88 9.56 -17.84
C ARG A 589 -0.51 8.44 -18.78
N MET A 590 -0.63 7.22 -18.32
CA MET A 590 -0.23 6.06 -19.11
C MET A 590 -1.17 5.75 -20.25
N PHE A 591 -2.47 5.95 -20.14
CA PHE A 591 -3.38 5.83 -21.28
C PHE A 591 -2.96 6.71 -22.44
N LYS A 592 -2.62 7.97 -22.15
CA LYS A 592 -2.08 8.87 -23.19
C LYS A 592 -0.70 8.47 -23.68
N THR A 593 0.03 7.68 -22.89
CA THR A 593 1.38 7.27 -23.23
C THR A 593 1.40 6.00 -24.05
N ILE A 594 0.47 5.09 -23.84
CA ILE A 594 0.39 3.80 -24.55
C ILE A 594 -0.38 3.91 -25.84
N CYS A 595 -1.45 4.69 -25.87
CA CYS A 595 -2.24 4.93 -27.09
C CYS A 595 -1.44 5.79 -28.07
N GLU A 596 -0.84 5.18 -29.07
CA GLU A 596 -0.06 5.87 -30.09
C GLU A 596 -0.92 6.64 -31.11
N ASN A 597 -2.19 6.38 -31.15
CA ASN A 597 -3.11 6.91 -32.16
C ASN A 597 -3.96 8.08 -31.66
N ASN A 598 -3.63 8.67 -30.51
CA ASN A 598 -4.32 9.84 -29.99
C ASN A 598 -3.46 11.09 -30.09
#